data_e53eb3de184f16a495e530766bea5ca4
#
_entry.id   e53eb3de184f16a495e530766bea5ca4
#
_cell.length_a   1.000
_cell.length_b   1.000
_cell.length_c   1.000
_cell.angle_alpha   90.00
_cell.angle_beta   90.00
_cell.angle_gamma   90.00
#
_symmetry.space_group_name_H-M   'P 1'
#
loop_
_entity.id
_entity.type
_entity.pdbx_description
1 polymer ?
#
loop_
_entity_poly.entity_id
_entity_poly.type
_entity_poly.pdbx_seq_one_letter_code
_entity_poly.pdbx_strand_id
1 'polypeptide(L)'
;MSLYNERTNFIEETGIIFEKLGLTRMSGRILGYLMVSDKEMVSFDELTQVLQASKSSISTNLKTLVQVTFVKPITLPGDRKTYYLLSPDLDWTTYIEHRMQLLSLMNQLFKKGLNLRVNQADKTARWLQDATSFYDWIISEFPKVIERYKEEKKKNN
;
A
#
# COMPACT_ATOMS: atom_id res chain seq x y z
N MET A 1 28.31 10.88 6.59
CA MET A 1 27.37 10.11 7.41
C MET A 1 27.66 8.63 7.17
N SER A 2 27.60 7.75 8.17
CA SER A 2 27.86 6.32 7.91
C SER A 2 26.65 5.70 7.20
N LEU A 3 26.88 4.68 6.36
CA LEU A 3 25.82 3.93 5.67
C LEU A 3 24.76 3.39 6.65
N TYR A 4 25.17 3.02 7.86
CA TYR A 4 24.28 2.62 8.94
C TYR A 4 23.30 3.72 9.33
N ASN A 5 23.77 4.95 9.49
CA ASN A 5 22.92 6.10 9.85
C ASN A 5 21.95 6.44 8.69
N GLU A 6 22.41 6.34 7.45
CA GLU A 6 21.56 6.58 6.27
C GLU A 6 20.43 5.56 6.17
N ARG A 7 20.73 4.28 6.39
CA ARG A 7 19.69 3.21 6.43
C ARG A 7 18.70 3.43 7.56
N THR A 8 19.18 3.81 8.74
CA THR A 8 18.30 4.08 9.89
C THR A 8 17.38 5.26 9.60
N ASN A 9 17.90 6.35 9.04
CA ASN A 9 17.10 7.50 8.65
C ASN A 9 16.05 7.12 7.59
N PHE A 10 16.44 6.35 6.56
CA PHE A 10 15.52 5.88 5.53
C PHE A 10 14.37 5.05 6.12
N ILE A 11 14.65 4.17 7.09
CA ILE A 11 13.63 3.36 7.77
C ILE A 11 12.62 4.28 8.49
N GLU A 12 13.10 5.28 9.21
CA GLU A 12 12.22 6.22 9.93
C GLU A 12 11.41 7.11 8.95
N GLU A 13 12.03 7.62 7.89
CA GLU A 13 11.34 8.38 6.84
C GLU A 13 10.26 7.54 6.16
N THR A 14 10.56 6.28 5.83
CA THR A 14 9.59 5.35 5.28
C THR A 14 8.41 5.15 6.23
N GLY A 15 8.69 5.02 7.54
CA GLY A 15 7.65 4.96 8.57
C GLY A 15 6.70 6.16 8.52
N ILE A 16 7.26 7.38 8.44
CA ILE A 16 6.48 8.62 8.39
C ILE A 16 5.65 8.72 7.10
N ILE A 17 6.22 8.33 5.96
CA ILE A 17 5.51 8.39 4.67
C ILE A 17 4.34 7.41 4.65
N PHE A 18 4.57 6.16 5.06
CA PHE A 18 3.50 5.16 5.06
C PHE A 18 2.40 5.44 6.10
N GLU A 19 2.74 6.13 7.20
CA GLU A 19 1.74 6.63 8.15
C GLU A 19 0.81 7.67 7.50
N LYS A 20 1.35 8.57 6.68
CA LYS A 20 0.55 9.52 5.88
C LYS A 20 -0.32 8.83 4.82
N LEU A 21 0.09 7.66 4.35
CA LEU A 21 -0.66 6.84 3.41
C LEU A 21 -1.71 5.92 4.06
N GLY A 22 -1.90 6.04 5.39
CA GLY A 22 -2.95 5.31 6.13
C GLY A 22 -2.53 3.94 6.65
N LEU A 23 -1.24 3.59 6.57
CA LEU A 23 -0.67 2.47 7.30
C LEU A 23 -0.14 2.93 8.67
N THR A 24 0.27 1.99 9.51
CA THR A 24 0.97 2.36 10.75
C THR A 24 2.41 2.76 10.46
N ARG A 25 3.01 3.60 11.31
CA ARG A 25 4.45 3.91 11.22
C ARG A 25 5.31 2.64 11.30
N MET A 26 4.93 1.65 12.11
CA MET A 26 5.66 0.39 12.22
C MET A 26 5.60 -0.43 10.92
N SER A 27 4.46 -0.47 10.23
CA SER A 27 4.37 -1.07 8.89
C SER A 27 5.36 -0.43 7.92
N GLY A 28 5.43 0.91 7.91
CA GLY A 28 6.40 1.65 7.09
C GLY A 28 7.85 1.34 7.47
N ARG A 29 8.18 1.25 8.76
CA ARG A 29 9.53 0.89 9.23
C ARG A 29 9.93 -0.54 8.83
N ILE A 30 9.00 -1.50 8.88
CA ILE A 30 9.24 -2.87 8.40
C ILE A 30 9.55 -2.84 6.90
N LEU A 31 8.73 -2.15 6.09
CA LEU A 31 8.98 -1.99 4.66
C LEU A 31 10.31 -1.31 4.37
N GLY A 32 10.62 -0.21 5.07
CA GLY A 32 11.89 0.50 4.94
C GLY A 32 13.09 -0.40 5.22
N TYR A 33 13.01 -1.24 6.27
CA TYR A 33 14.07 -2.21 6.55
C TYR A 33 14.22 -3.27 5.45
N LEU A 34 13.11 -3.83 4.97
CA LEU A 34 13.14 -4.80 3.87
C LEU A 34 13.70 -4.19 2.57
N MET A 35 13.47 -2.91 2.33
CA MET A 35 14.00 -2.20 1.13
C MET A 35 15.52 -2.00 1.16
N VAL A 36 16.10 -1.78 2.36
CA VAL A 36 17.53 -1.47 2.49
C VAL A 36 18.38 -2.64 3.02
N SER A 37 17.73 -3.76 3.33
CA SER A 37 18.43 -4.98 3.75
C SER A 37 19.21 -5.56 2.58
N ASP A 38 20.47 -5.97 2.84
CA ASP A 38 21.26 -6.73 1.85
C ASP A 38 20.81 -8.20 1.76
N LYS A 39 19.88 -8.62 2.61
CA LYS A 39 19.29 -9.96 2.62
C LYS A 39 18.02 -9.98 1.78
N GLU A 40 17.88 -10.97 0.94
CA GLU A 40 16.67 -11.20 0.15
C GLU A 40 15.45 -11.44 1.02
N MET A 41 15.64 -12.11 2.17
CA MET A 41 14.58 -12.38 3.15
C MET A 41 15.08 -12.13 4.58
N VAL A 42 14.20 -11.69 5.44
CA VAL A 42 14.48 -11.30 6.83
C VAL A 42 13.60 -12.10 7.78
N SER A 43 14.17 -12.64 8.86
CA SER A 43 13.41 -13.40 9.85
C SER A 43 12.56 -12.48 10.74
N PHE A 44 11.50 -13.06 11.32
CA PHE A 44 10.68 -12.38 12.32
C PHE A 44 11.50 -11.85 13.52
N ASP A 45 12.42 -12.67 14.01
CA ASP A 45 13.26 -12.30 15.15
C ASP A 45 14.21 -11.14 14.81
N GLU A 46 14.75 -11.13 13.60
CA GLU A 46 15.60 -10.04 13.12
C GLU A 46 14.83 -8.72 13.03
N LEU A 47 13.62 -8.75 12.47
CA LEU A 47 12.75 -7.55 12.44
C LEU A 47 12.47 -7.02 13.85
N THR A 48 12.18 -7.92 14.79
CA THR A 48 11.95 -7.54 16.18
C THR A 48 13.18 -6.88 16.82
N GLN A 49 14.35 -7.43 16.55
CA GLN A 49 15.61 -6.95 17.13
C GLN A 49 16.05 -5.63 16.51
N VAL A 50 16.08 -5.53 15.19
CA VAL A 50 16.58 -4.34 14.48
C VAL A 50 15.65 -3.14 14.66
N LEU A 51 14.35 -3.35 14.61
CA LEU A 51 13.36 -2.28 14.78
C LEU A 51 13.07 -1.99 16.27
N GLN A 52 13.69 -2.73 17.19
CA GLN A 52 13.50 -2.59 18.64
C GLN A 52 12.01 -2.54 19.04
N ALA A 53 11.22 -3.43 18.46
CA ALA A 53 9.78 -3.46 18.64
C ALA A 53 9.32 -4.76 19.30
N SER A 54 8.16 -4.73 19.97
CA SER A 54 7.59 -5.93 20.57
C SER A 54 7.16 -6.94 19.48
N LYS A 55 7.23 -8.23 19.83
CA LYS A 55 6.78 -9.32 18.95
C LYS A 55 5.32 -9.13 18.48
N SER A 56 4.44 -8.63 19.36
CA SER A 56 3.05 -8.36 19.01
C SER A 56 2.92 -7.23 17.98
N SER A 57 3.70 -6.15 18.14
CA SER A 57 3.74 -5.06 17.18
C SER A 57 4.21 -5.53 15.81
N ILE A 58 5.33 -6.25 15.73
CA ILE A 58 5.84 -6.80 14.47
C ILE A 58 4.82 -7.75 13.83
N SER A 59 4.24 -8.68 14.60
CA SER A 59 3.26 -9.64 14.10
C SER A 59 2.04 -8.95 13.50
N THR A 60 1.46 -7.97 14.18
CA THR A 60 0.27 -7.24 13.71
C THR A 60 0.56 -6.49 12.43
N ASN A 61 1.69 -5.80 12.37
CA ASN A 61 2.06 -4.99 11.20
C ASN A 61 2.44 -5.86 9.99
N LEU A 62 3.12 -7.00 10.21
CA LEU A 62 3.38 -7.97 9.15
C LEU A 62 2.09 -8.56 8.57
N LYS A 63 1.09 -8.90 9.40
CA LYS A 63 -0.23 -9.34 8.91
C LYS A 63 -0.86 -8.30 8.00
N THR A 64 -0.83 -7.04 8.38
CA THR A 64 -1.34 -5.94 7.55
C THR A 64 -0.59 -5.85 6.22
N LEU A 65 0.75 -5.90 6.24
CA LEU A 65 1.57 -5.83 5.03
C LEU A 65 1.37 -7.02 4.08
N VAL A 66 1.13 -8.21 4.63
CA VAL A 66 0.76 -9.40 3.86
C VAL A 66 -0.63 -9.26 3.24
N GLN A 67 -1.59 -8.74 3.99
CA GLN A 67 -2.95 -8.49 3.47
C GLN A 67 -2.98 -7.47 2.32
N VAL A 68 -2.14 -6.43 2.39
CA VAL A 68 -2.00 -5.46 1.30
C VAL A 68 -0.99 -5.91 0.23
N THR A 69 -0.50 -7.13 0.29
CA THR A 69 0.38 -7.79 -0.69
C THR A 69 1.78 -7.16 -0.86
N PHE A 70 2.21 -6.27 0.03
CA PHE A 70 3.55 -5.70 -0.03
C PHE A 70 4.63 -6.65 0.46
N VAL A 71 4.28 -7.55 1.36
CA VAL A 71 5.20 -8.51 1.99
C VAL A 71 4.68 -9.93 1.81
N LYS A 72 5.59 -10.86 1.53
CA LYS A 72 5.32 -12.28 1.39
C LYS A 72 6.01 -13.04 2.52
N PRO A 73 5.29 -13.86 3.31
CA PRO A 73 5.91 -14.79 4.25
C PRO A 73 6.44 -16.02 3.52
N ILE A 74 7.60 -16.52 3.94
CA ILE A 74 8.22 -17.76 3.44
C ILE A 74 8.68 -18.62 4.62
N THR A 75 8.50 -19.93 4.50
CA THR A 75 9.07 -20.95 5.38
C THR A 75 10.05 -21.79 4.58
N LEU A 76 11.21 -22.08 5.17
CA LEU A 76 12.23 -22.93 4.53
C LEU A 76 12.10 -24.37 5.03
N PRO A 77 12.31 -25.37 4.17
CA PRO A 77 12.33 -26.75 4.58
C PRO A 77 13.39 -27.00 5.68
N GLY A 78 12.97 -27.64 6.79
CA GLY A 78 13.85 -27.90 7.93
C GLY A 78 14.08 -26.72 8.89
N ASP A 79 13.55 -25.54 8.59
CA ASP A 79 13.57 -24.37 9.47
C ASP A 79 12.17 -24.11 10.04
N ARG A 80 12.11 -23.81 11.34
CA ARG A 80 10.86 -23.45 12.04
C ARG A 80 10.55 -21.95 11.97
N LYS A 81 11.47 -21.15 11.42
CA LYS A 81 11.31 -19.69 11.32
C LYS A 81 10.48 -19.30 10.11
N THR A 82 9.73 -18.23 10.26
CA THR A 82 9.11 -17.53 9.14
C THR A 82 9.99 -16.36 8.73
N TYR A 83 10.25 -16.29 7.45
CA TYR A 83 10.96 -15.18 6.81
C TYR A 83 9.99 -14.32 6.03
N TYR A 84 10.38 -13.09 5.81
CA TYR A 84 9.58 -12.09 5.12
C TYR A 84 10.44 -11.38 4.08
N LEU A 85 9.87 -11.14 2.90
CA LEU A 85 10.51 -10.38 1.83
C LEU A 85 9.47 -9.46 1.18
N LEU A 86 9.93 -8.47 0.46
CA LEU A 86 9.07 -7.68 -0.42
C LEU A 86 8.49 -8.63 -1.48
N SER A 87 7.20 -8.51 -1.76
CA SER A 87 6.52 -9.41 -2.71
C SER A 87 7.10 -9.26 -4.11
N PRO A 88 7.90 -10.21 -4.62
CA PRO A 88 8.51 -10.09 -5.94
C PRO A 88 7.47 -10.21 -7.05
N ASP A 89 6.37 -10.88 -6.76
CA ASP A 89 5.27 -11.14 -7.70
C ASP A 89 4.20 -10.04 -7.67
N LEU A 90 4.44 -8.92 -6.96
CA LEU A 90 3.50 -7.82 -6.89
C LEU A 90 3.39 -7.13 -8.26
N ASP A 91 2.30 -7.39 -8.96
CA ASP A 91 1.96 -6.63 -10.15
C ASP A 91 1.34 -5.27 -9.75
N TRP A 92 2.12 -4.22 -9.92
CA TRP A 92 1.71 -2.85 -9.60
C TRP A 92 0.47 -2.40 -10.36
N THR A 93 0.27 -2.89 -11.58
CA THR A 93 -0.93 -2.56 -12.35
C THR A 93 -2.17 -3.17 -11.71
N THR A 94 -2.13 -4.44 -11.37
CA THR A 94 -3.21 -5.13 -10.64
C THR A 94 -3.45 -4.50 -9.27
N TYR A 95 -2.40 -4.16 -8.54
CA TYR A 95 -2.53 -3.48 -7.24
C TYR A 95 -3.30 -2.16 -7.36
N ILE A 96 -2.95 -1.33 -8.34
CA ILE A 96 -3.63 -0.05 -8.56
C ILE A 96 -5.06 -0.25 -9.10
N GLU A 97 -5.29 -1.23 -9.98
CA GLU A 97 -6.63 -1.59 -10.47
C GLU A 97 -7.58 -1.93 -9.31
N HIS A 98 -7.12 -2.70 -8.31
CA HIS A 98 -7.90 -2.96 -7.10
C HIS A 98 -8.21 -1.67 -6.30
N ARG A 99 -7.26 -0.73 -6.20
CA ARG A 99 -7.51 0.56 -5.56
C ARG A 99 -8.58 1.37 -6.30
N MET A 100 -8.59 1.32 -7.62
CA MET A 100 -9.62 1.97 -8.44
C MET A 100 -11.00 1.33 -8.26
N GLN A 101 -11.10 0.00 -8.04
CA GLN A 101 -12.35 -0.65 -7.68
C GLN A 101 -12.95 -0.12 -6.37
N LEU A 102 -12.10 0.12 -5.35
CA LEU A 102 -12.55 0.73 -4.09
C LEU A 102 -13.07 2.17 -4.29
N LEU A 103 -12.42 2.96 -5.14
CA LEU A 103 -12.90 4.29 -5.52
C LEU A 103 -14.24 4.22 -6.24
N SER A 104 -14.45 3.21 -7.10
CA SER A 104 -15.74 2.98 -7.76
C SER A 104 -16.86 2.68 -6.77
N LEU A 105 -16.59 1.82 -5.76
CA LEU A 105 -17.56 1.54 -4.70
C LEU A 105 -17.89 2.79 -3.88
N MET A 106 -16.90 3.60 -3.55
CA MET A 106 -17.10 4.87 -2.84
C MET A 106 -17.95 5.84 -3.66
N ASN A 107 -17.68 5.95 -4.96
CA ASN A 107 -18.47 6.77 -5.89
C ASN A 107 -19.93 6.33 -5.97
N GLN A 108 -20.19 5.03 -6.03
CA GLN A 108 -21.55 4.48 -5.97
C GLN A 108 -22.28 4.87 -4.67
N LEU A 109 -21.56 4.83 -3.53
CA LEU A 109 -22.11 5.27 -2.25
C LEU A 109 -22.44 6.77 -2.26
N PHE A 110 -21.58 7.61 -2.80
CA PHE A 110 -21.82 9.04 -2.93
C PHE A 110 -23.03 9.36 -3.83
N LYS A 111 -23.13 8.68 -4.98
CA LYS A 111 -24.30 8.78 -5.87
C LYS A 111 -25.59 8.37 -5.17
N LYS A 112 -25.56 7.25 -4.44
CA LYS A 112 -26.69 6.80 -3.66
C LYS A 112 -27.07 7.82 -2.58
N GLY A 113 -26.10 8.37 -1.86
CA GLY A 113 -26.31 9.41 -0.87
C GLY A 113 -26.93 10.66 -1.48
N LEU A 114 -26.42 11.12 -2.64
CA LEU A 114 -26.99 12.26 -3.36
C LEU A 114 -28.45 12.02 -3.77
N ASN A 115 -28.76 10.86 -4.32
CA ASN A 115 -30.12 10.51 -4.76
C ASN A 115 -31.14 10.42 -3.61
N LEU A 116 -30.69 10.13 -2.39
CA LEU A 116 -31.56 10.08 -1.21
C LEU A 116 -31.83 11.46 -0.59
N ARG A 117 -31.17 12.52 -1.07
CA ARG A 117 -31.36 13.86 -0.54
C ARG A 117 -32.57 14.54 -1.18
N VAL A 118 -33.41 15.18 -0.36
CA VAL A 118 -34.51 16.03 -0.82
C VAL A 118 -33.96 17.34 -1.36
N ASN A 119 -33.03 17.97 -0.62
CA ASN A 119 -32.38 19.20 -1.09
C ASN A 119 -31.14 18.90 -1.93
N GLN A 120 -31.21 19.20 -3.22
CA GLN A 120 -30.14 18.99 -4.20
C GLN A 120 -29.27 20.24 -4.45
N ALA A 121 -29.57 21.35 -3.77
CA ALA A 121 -28.93 22.63 -4.03
C ALA A 121 -28.06 23.17 -2.88
N ASP A 122 -28.02 22.45 -1.75
CA ASP A 122 -27.24 22.87 -0.61
C ASP A 122 -25.73 22.55 -0.77
N LYS A 123 -24.92 22.97 0.20
CA LYS A 123 -23.46 22.74 0.18
C LYS A 123 -23.09 21.26 0.13
N THR A 124 -23.84 20.40 0.83
CA THR A 124 -23.57 18.95 0.86
C THR A 124 -23.91 18.31 -0.47
N ALA A 125 -25.03 18.70 -1.09
CA ALA A 125 -25.37 18.19 -2.42
C ALA A 125 -24.32 18.60 -3.46
N ARG A 126 -23.87 19.84 -3.45
CA ARG A 126 -22.79 20.31 -4.33
C ARG A 126 -21.49 19.55 -4.11
N TRP A 127 -21.10 19.34 -2.85
CA TRP A 127 -19.91 18.53 -2.53
C TRP A 127 -20.01 17.10 -3.10
N LEU A 128 -21.17 16.44 -2.95
CA LEU A 128 -21.42 15.13 -3.52
C LEU A 128 -21.39 15.12 -5.05
N GLN A 129 -21.97 16.14 -5.69
CA GLN A 129 -21.99 16.31 -7.15
C GLN A 129 -20.55 16.47 -7.69
N ASP A 130 -19.75 17.34 -7.07
CA ASP A 130 -18.36 17.57 -7.46
C ASP A 130 -17.52 16.29 -7.27
N ALA A 131 -17.66 15.61 -6.13
CA ALA A 131 -16.97 14.36 -5.85
C ALA A 131 -17.35 13.28 -6.88
N THR A 132 -18.63 13.06 -7.14
CA THR A 132 -19.07 12.02 -8.09
C THR A 132 -18.63 12.34 -9.52
N SER A 133 -18.66 13.60 -9.94
CA SER A 133 -18.15 14.04 -11.24
C SER A 133 -16.67 13.74 -11.41
N PHE A 134 -15.85 14.08 -10.40
CA PHE A 134 -14.42 13.78 -10.40
C PHE A 134 -14.14 12.27 -10.42
N TYR A 135 -14.84 11.49 -9.57
CA TYR A 135 -14.65 10.04 -9.54
C TYR A 135 -15.09 9.35 -10.82
N ASP A 136 -16.19 9.79 -11.44
CA ASP A 136 -16.61 9.27 -12.75
C ASP A 136 -15.55 9.52 -13.82
N TRP A 137 -14.98 10.70 -13.84
CA TRP A 137 -13.91 11.03 -14.76
C TRP A 137 -12.67 10.18 -14.54
N ILE A 138 -12.13 10.10 -13.32
CA ILE A 138 -10.90 9.33 -13.06
C ILE A 138 -11.08 7.84 -13.31
N ILE A 139 -12.25 7.28 -12.96
CA ILE A 139 -12.58 5.86 -13.20
C ILE A 139 -12.64 5.57 -14.70
N SER A 140 -13.12 6.50 -15.53
CA SER A 140 -13.18 6.34 -16.99
C SER A 140 -11.82 6.48 -17.68
N GLU A 141 -10.92 7.32 -17.15
CA GLU A 141 -9.60 7.59 -17.75
C GLU A 141 -8.54 6.58 -17.30
N PHE A 142 -8.65 6.08 -16.08
CA PHE A 142 -7.62 5.23 -15.48
C PHE A 142 -7.28 3.96 -16.28
N PRO A 143 -8.26 3.19 -16.82
CA PRO A 143 -7.95 2.01 -17.64
C PRO A 143 -7.07 2.33 -18.86
N LYS A 144 -7.27 3.50 -19.49
CA LYS A 144 -6.47 3.95 -20.63
C LYS A 144 -5.01 4.22 -20.23
N VAL A 145 -4.78 4.75 -19.04
CA VAL A 145 -3.43 4.98 -18.50
C VAL A 145 -2.72 3.65 -18.27
N ILE A 146 -3.39 2.66 -17.69
CA ILE A 146 -2.83 1.33 -17.44
C ILE A 146 -2.53 0.61 -18.76
N GLU A 147 -3.43 0.66 -19.72
CA GLU A 147 -3.24 0.05 -21.04
C GLU A 147 -2.01 0.64 -21.74
N ARG A 148 -1.89 1.97 -21.79
CA ARG A 148 -0.71 2.64 -22.33
C ARG A 148 0.58 2.22 -21.64
N TYR A 149 0.60 2.14 -20.31
CA TYR A 149 1.77 1.66 -19.57
C TYR A 149 2.13 0.21 -19.95
N LYS A 150 1.14 -0.69 -20.06
CA LYS A 150 1.35 -2.08 -20.46
C LYS A 150 1.93 -2.19 -21.89
N GLU A 151 1.49 -1.32 -22.79
CA GLU A 151 2.04 -1.25 -24.15
C GLU A 151 3.48 -0.72 -24.20
N GLU A 152 3.78 0.34 -23.46
CA GLU A 152 5.13 0.90 -23.35
C GLU A 152 6.11 -0.12 -22.75
N LYS A 153 5.70 -0.85 -21.71
CA LYS A 153 6.51 -1.91 -21.10
C LYS A 153 6.84 -3.03 -22.08
N LYS A 154 5.89 -3.41 -22.97
CA LYS A 154 6.14 -4.44 -24.02
C LYS A 154 7.15 -3.99 -25.07
N LYS A 155 7.26 -2.70 -25.35
CA LYS A 155 8.23 -2.16 -26.32
C LYS A 155 9.65 -2.09 -25.79
N ASN A 156 9.80 -2.06 -24.44
CA ASN A 156 11.10 -1.90 -23.77
C ASN A 156 11.70 -3.25 -23.28
N ASN A 157 11.01 -4.36 -23.47
CA ASN A 157 11.45 -5.73 -23.21
C ASN A 157 11.69 -6.49 -24.53
#